data_ff9265ea6978ba15fc4d385af0e7c727
#
_entry.id   ff9265ea6978ba15fc4d385af0e7c727
#
_cell.length_a   1.000
_cell.length_b   1.000
_cell.length_c   1.000
_cell.angle_alpha   90.00
_cell.angle_beta   90.00
_cell.angle_gamma   90.00
#
_symmetry.space_group_name_H-M   'P 1'
#
loop_
_entity.id
_entity.type
_entity.pdbx_description
1 polymer ?
#
loop_
_entity_poly.entity_id
_entity_poly.type
_entity_poly.pdbx_seq_one_letter_code
_entity_poly.pdbx_strand_id
1 'polypeptide(L)'
;MKYIIVILTTILFMSCNETIKNVESIEVYYIRDGVNYPIDINCEAIRDKGFDEIREELLINDPDFISKFKIQYRKLRPSNSNKTFNVKMQAITHFNEKSDTICIGTFNQISINGKNANDSKELMLLIKDKIGVTPN
;
A
#
# COMPACT_ATOMS: atom_id res chain seq x y z
N MET A 1 -29.07 5.76 42.28
CA MET A 1 -27.65 5.85 41.89
C MET A 1 -27.05 4.59 41.24
N LYS A 2 -27.56 3.39 41.45
CA LYS A 2 -27.03 2.14 40.81
C LYS A 2 -27.27 2.07 39.27
N TYR A 3 -28.30 2.72 38.75
CA TYR A 3 -28.65 2.63 37.32
C TYR A 3 -27.87 3.63 36.44
N ILE A 4 -27.31 4.69 37.00
CA ILE A 4 -26.54 5.71 36.25
C ILE A 4 -25.16 5.16 35.88
N ILE A 5 -24.57 4.29 36.71
CA ILE A 5 -23.25 3.71 36.46
C ILE A 5 -23.31 2.69 35.31
N VAL A 6 -24.41 1.96 35.16
CA VAL A 6 -24.58 0.96 34.08
C VAL A 6 -24.72 1.62 32.70
N ILE A 7 -25.34 2.79 32.62
CA ILE A 7 -25.50 3.54 31.37
C ILE A 7 -24.16 4.16 30.92
N LEU A 8 -23.32 4.58 31.85
CA LEU A 8 -22.03 5.20 31.52
C LEU A 8 -21.01 4.19 31.00
N THR A 9 -21.09 2.90 31.42
CA THR A 9 -20.20 1.84 30.94
C THR A 9 -20.55 1.34 29.54
N THR A 10 -21.80 1.43 29.12
CA THR A 10 -22.24 1.00 27.77
C THR A 10 -21.83 1.99 26.67
N ILE A 11 -21.58 3.25 26.98
CA ILE A 11 -21.18 4.28 26.01
C ILE A 11 -19.69 4.14 25.63
N LEU A 12 -18.87 3.54 26.50
CA LEU A 12 -17.42 3.36 26.25
C LEU A 12 -17.06 2.27 25.25
N PHE A 13 -18.00 1.40 24.85
CA PHE A 13 -17.76 0.34 23.85
C PHE A 13 -18.14 0.69 22.42
N MET A 14 -18.66 1.90 22.16
CA MET A 14 -19.11 2.30 20.81
C MET A 14 -18.08 3.10 20.01
N SER A 15 -16.83 3.25 20.47
CA SER A 15 -15.84 4.09 19.79
C SER A 15 -14.66 3.28 19.26
N CYS A 16 -14.91 2.27 18.43
CA CYS A 16 -13.87 1.70 17.55
C CYS A 16 -14.49 1.19 16.24
N ASN A 17 -15.28 2.03 15.59
CA ASN A 17 -15.43 1.91 14.14
C ASN A 17 -14.27 2.67 13.51
N GLU A 18 -13.14 1.99 13.29
CA GLU A 18 -12.19 2.46 12.26
C GLU A 18 -13.02 2.64 10.99
N THR A 19 -13.24 3.88 10.63
CA THR A 19 -13.94 4.26 9.40
C THR A 19 -13.18 3.56 8.27
N ILE A 20 -13.77 2.53 7.70
CA ILE A 20 -13.20 1.76 6.60
C ILE A 20 -12.98 2.76 5.48
N LYS A 21 -11.74 3.18 5.30
CA LYS A 21 -11.35 4.13 4.26
C LYS A 21 -11.84 3.59 2.92
N ASN A 22 -12.68 4.35 2.26
CA ASN A 22 -13.17 3.99 0.94
C ASN A 22 -12.08 4.29 -0.07
N VAL A 23 -11.44 3.25 -0.60
CA VAL A 23 -10.49 3.36 -1.70
C VAL A 23 -11.27 3.66 -2.97
N GLU A 24 -10.94 4.76 -3.64
CA GLU A 24 -11.58 5.18 -4.89
C GLU A 24 -10.79 4.69 -6.10
N SER A 25 -9.46 4.83 -6.05
CA SER A 25 -8.56 4.41 -7.10
C SER A 25 -7.16 4.15 -6.56
N ILE A 26 -6.35 3.47 -7.36
CA ILE A 26 -4.95 3.18 -7.04
C ILE A 26 -4.12 3.52 -8.28
N GLU A 27 -3.13 4.40 -8.13
CA GLU A 27 -2.12 4.64 -9.14
C GLU A 27 -0.91 3.76 -8.84
N VAL A 28 -0.48 2.97 -9.81
CA VAL A 28 0.70 2.11 -9.67
C VAL A 28 1.79 2.59 -10.62
N TYR A 29 2.95 2.90 -10.05
CA TYR A 29 4.19 3.17 -10.76
C TYR A 29 5.13 2.00 -10.56
N TYR A 30 5.68 1.46 -11.64
CA TYR A 30 6.56 0.30 -11.53
C TYR A 30 7.68 0.35 -12.58
N ILE A 31 8.82 -0.23 -12.22
CA ILE A 31 9.93 -0.38 -13.13
C ILE A 31 9.70 -1.62 -13.97
N ARG A 32 9.84 -1.46 -15.27
CA ARG A 32 9.68 -2.53 -16.26
C ARG A 32 10.57 -3.73 -15.94
N ASP A 33 10.05 -4.94 -16.06
CA ASP A 33 10.81 -6.16 -15.84
C ASP A 33 11.99 -6.27 -16.83
N GLY A 34 13.09 -6.87 -16.37
CA GLY A 34 14.31 -7.07 -17.18
C GLY A 34 15.18 -5.82 -17.31
N VAL A 35 14.78 -4.68 -16.80
CA VAL A 35 15.62 -3.50 -16.76
C VAL A 35 16.54 -3.57 -15.55
N ASN A 36 17.84 -3.64 -15.79
CA ASN A 36 18.87 -3.48 -14.77
C ASN A 36 19.32 -2.02 -14.72
N TYR A 37 19.24 -1.44 -13.54
CA TYR A 37 19.78 -0.10 -13.28
C TYR A 37 20.74 -0.18 -12.07
N PRO A 38 21.86 0.57 -12.12
CA PRO A 38 22.96 0.39 -11.20
C PRO A 38 22.76 1.06 -9.84
N ILE A 39 21.61 1.70 -9.60
CA ILE A 39 21.31 2.43 -8.37
C ILE A 39 20.08 1.87 -7.66
N ASP A 40 20.09 1.96 -6.35
CA ASP A 40 18.91 1.66 -5.56
C ASP A 40 17.88 2.79 -5.67
N ILE A 41 16.64 2.44 -5.98
CA ILE A 41 15.52 3.38 -6.07
C ILE A 41 14.82 3.43 -4.71
N ASN A 42 14.74 4.61 -4.14
CA ASN A 42 13.89 4.84 -2.97
C ASN A 42 12.44 5.12 -3.36
N CYS A 43 11.56 5.18 -2.36
CA CYS A 43 10.13 5.31 -2.57
C CYS A 43 9.73 6.59 -3.33
N GLU A 44 10.40 7.68 -3.11
CA GLU A 44 10.10 8.97 -3.72
C GLU A 44 10.66 9.06 -5.14
N ALA A 45 11.88 8.54 -5.33
CA ALA A 45 12.60 8.64 -6.59
C ALA A 45 11.95 7.89 -7.75
N ILE A 46 11.12 6.85 -7.50
CA ILE A 46 10.50 6.07 -8.57
C ILE A 46 9.67 6.93 -9.55
N ARG A 47 9.21 8.10 -9.11
CA ARG A 47 8.46 9.06 -9.95
C ARG A 47 9.32 10.16 -10.55
N ASP A 48 10.62 10.17 -10.29
CA ASP A 48 11.52 11.16 -10.84
C ASP A 48 11.65 11.00 -12.35
N LYS A 49 11.86 12.12 -13.06
CA LYS A 49 12.00 12.15 -14.53
C LYS A 49 13.12 11.27 -15.05
N GLY A 50 14.14 10.99 -14.25
CA GLY A 50 15.24 10.09 -14.60
C GLY A 50 14.81 8.64 -14.87
N PHE A 51 13.61 8.26 -14.46
CA PHE A 51 13.06 6.91 -14.64
C PHE A 51 11.96 6.84 -15.71
N ASP A 52 11.60 7.93 -16.37
CA ASP A 52 10.49 7.98 -17.32
C ASP A 52 10.63 6.94 -18.48
N GLU A 53 11.85 6.63 -18.91
CA GLU A 53 12.09 5.66 -19.98
C GLU A 53 11.89 4.20 -19.56
N ILE A 54 12.00 3.89 -18.27
CA ILE A 54 11.95 2.53 -17.71
C ILE A 54 10.78 2.29 -16.78
N ARG A 55 10.10 3.37 -16.38
CA ARG A 55 8.91 3.34 -15.54
C ARG A 55 7.67 3.21 -16.39
N GLU A 56 6.73 2.44 -15.89
CA GLU A 56 5.36 2.40 -16.38
C GLU A 56 4.40 2.83 -15.27
N GLU A 57 3.21 3.27 -15.68
CA GLU A 57 2.15 3.69 -14.75
C GLU A 57 0.80 3.11 -15.17
N LEU A 58 -0.01 2.77 -14.18
CA LEU A 58 -1.35 2.25 -14.37
C LEU A 58 -2.30 2.82 -13.32
N LEU A 59 -3.41 3.42 -13.78
CA LEU A 59 -4.53 3.79 -12.91
C LEU A 59 -5.52 2.63 -12.81
N ILE A 60 -5.79 2.18 -11.59
CA ILE A 60 -6.71 1.09 -11.27
C ILE A 60 -7.94 1.67 -10.56
N ASN A 61 -9.09 1.53 -11.18
CA ASN A 61 -10.41 1.88 -10.62
C ASN A 61 -11.41 0.71 -10.69
N ASP A 62 -10.91 -0.49 -10.99
CA ASP A 62 -11.67 -1.73 -11.06
C ASP A 62 -12.16 -2.13 -9.65
N PRO A 63 -13.50 -2.21 -9.41
CA PRO A 63 -14.05 -2.49 -8.09
C PRO A 63 -13.64 -3.85 -7.52
N ASP A 64 -13.49 -4.87 -8.36
CA ASP A 64 -13.10 -6.22 -7.93
C ASP A 64 -11.65 -6.23 -7.44
N PHE A 65 -10.76 -5.57 -8.19
CA PHE A 65 -9.37 -5.40 -7.77
C PHE A 65 -9.29 -4.60 -6.47
N ILE A 66 -9.97 -3.46 -6.39
CA ILE A 66 -9.99 -2.59 -5.21
C ILE A 66 -10.47 -3.37 -3.97
N SER A 67 -11.49 -4.21 -4.12
CA SER A 67 -11.98 -5.05 -3.02
C SER A 67 -10.92 -6.02 -2.50
N LYS A 68 -10.22 -6.72 -3.40
CA LYS A 68 -9.12 -7.64 -3.06
C LYS A 68 -7.93 -6.88 -2.44
N PHE A 69 -7.59 -5.73 -3.00
CA PHE A 69 -6.53 -4.87 -2.49
C PHE A 69 -6.80 -4.42 -1.05
N LYS A 70 -8.03 -3.97 -0.75
CA LYS A 70 -8.44 -3.57 0.59
C LYS A 70 -8.25 -4.68 1.63
N ILE A 71 -8.51 -5.93 1.26
CA ILE A 71 -8.29 -7.09 2.14
C ILE A 71 -6.81 -7.24 2.48
N GLN A 72 -5.91 -7.14 1.50
CA GLN A 72 -4.48 -7.26 1.73
C GLN A 72 -3.92 -6.04 2.46
N TYR A 73 -4.36 -4.83 2.09
CA TYR A 73 -3.95 -3.59 2.73
C TYR A 73 -4.24 -3.59 4.25
N ARG A 74 -5.40 -4.10 4.66
CA ARG A 74 -5.78 -4.21 6.09
C ARG A 74 -4.92 -5.17 6.91
N LYS A 75 -4.22 -6.09 6.27
CA LYS A 75 -3.29 -7.02 6.93
C LYS A 75 -1.93 -6.40 7.22
N LEU A 76 -1.61 -5.28 6.57
CA LEU A 76 -0.35 -4.58 6.80
C LEU A 76 -0.30 -4.02 8.21
N ARG A 77 0.82 -4.22 8.88
CA ARG A 77 1.09 -3.75 10.25
C ARG A 77 2.42 -3.02 10.28
N PRO A 78 2.55 -1.94 11.04
CA PRO A 78 3.83 -1.27 11.24
C PRO A 78 4.90 -2.25 11.70
N SER A 79 6.10 -2.11 11.16
CA SER A 79 7.29 -2.84 11.55
C SER A 79 8.31 -1.88 12.16
N ASN A 80 8.99 -2.31 13.20
CA ASN A 80 10.08 -1.54 13.82
C ASN A 80 11.39 -1.65 13.02
N SER A 81 11.38 -2.27 11.85
CA SER A 81 12.55 -2.35 10.98
C SER A 81 12.86 -0.98 10.38
N ASN A 82 14.10 -0.54 10.51
CA ASN A 82 14.63 0.66 9.83
C ASN A 82 15.40 0.29 8.55
N LYS A 83 15.15 -0.89 7.98
CA LYS A 83 15.84 -1.33 6.78
C LYS A 83 15.36 -0.55 5.57
N THR A 84 16.29 -0.03 4.80
CA THR A 84 16.04 0.47 3.45
C THR A 84 15.98 -0.71 2.47
N PHE A 85 15.23 -0.55 1.40
CA PHE A 85 15.14 -1.54 0.34
C PHE A 85 14.99 -0.86 -1.03
N ASN A 86 15.40 -1.58 -2.05
CA ASN A 86 15.27 -1.11 -3.42
C ASN A 86 13.81 -1.24 -3.87
N VAL A 87 13.18 -0.12 -4.19
CA VAL A 87 11.77 -0.05 -4.59
C VAL A 87 11.60 -0.46 -6.05
N LYS A 88 10.67 -1.35 -6.31
CA LYS A 88 10.28 -1.79 -7.66
C LYS A 88 8.90 -1.28 -8.07
N MET A 89 8.04 -1.05 -7.10
CA MET A 89 6.69 -0.55 -7.33
C MET A 89 6.30 0.47 -6.26
N GLN A 90 5.51 1.45 -6.66
CA GLN A 90 4.85 2.37 -5.75
C GLN A 90 3.36 2.37 -6.09
N ALA A 91 2.52 2.17 -5.09
CA ALA A 91 1.07 2.29 -5.22
C ALA A 91 0.58 3.49 -4.42
N ILE A 92 -0.03 4.46 -5.07
CA ILE A 92 -0.70 5.58 -4.41
C ILE A 92 -2.18 5.23 -4.33
N THR A 93 -2.65 5.00 -3.12
CA THR A 93 -4.02 4.64 -2.84
C THR A 93 -4.81 5.89 -2.48
N HIS A 94 -5.79 6.25 -3.31
CA HIS A 94 -6.63 7.41 -3.11
C HIS A 94 -7.87 7.06 -2.30
N PHE A 95 -8.10 7.85 -1.27
CA PHE A 95 -9.32 7.85 -0.43
C PHE A 95 -10.01 9.20 -0.59
N ASN A 96 -11.24 9.34 -0.15
CA ASN A 96 -12.04 10.58 -0.31
C ASN A 96 -11.31 11.88 0.09
N GLU A 97 -10.44 11.85 1.11
CA GLU A 97 -9.81 13.06 1.64
C GLU A 97 -8.27 12.99 1.70
N LYS A 98 -7.69 11.85 1.43
CA LYS A 98 -6.24 11.62 1.54
C LYS A 98 -5.76 10.49 0.66
N SER A 99 -4.44 10.39 0.54
CA SER A 99 -3.78 9.27 -0.15
C SER A 99 -2.75 8.62 0.78
N ASP A 100 -2.59 7.32 0.64
CA ASP A 100 -1.46 6.60 1.24
C ASP A 100 -0.52 6.14 0.12
N THR A 101 0.79 6.30 0.34
CA THR A 101 1.84 5.84 -0.57
C THR A 101 2.42 4.54 -0.05
N ILE A 102 2.29 3.48 -0.83
CA ILE A 102 2.82 2.16 -0.52
C ILE A 102 3.98 1.90 -1.46
N CYS A 103 5.16 1.61 -0.91
CA CYS A 103 6.31 1.20 -1.70
C CYS A 103 6.63 -0.25 -1.46
N ILE A 104 6.91 -0.98 -2.54
CA ILE A 104 7.13 -2.41 -2.57
C ILE A 104 8.51 -2.69 -3.17
N GLY A 105 9.33 -3.41 -2.43
CA GLY A 105 10.67 -3.80 -2.82
C GLY A 105 10.72 -5.13 -3.56
N THR A 106 11.91 -5.47 -4.00
CA THR A 106 12.20 -6.69 -4.78
C THR A 106 11.80 -7.97 -4.04
N PHE A 107 11.98 -8.00 -2.71
CA PHE A 107 11.74 -9.17 -1.86
C PHE A 107 10.50 -9.01 -0.96
N ASN A 108 9.44 -8.43 -1.49
CA ASN A 108 8.15 -8.20 -0.83
C ASN A 108 8.19 -7.24 0.38
N GLN A 109 9.31 -6.51 0.56
CA GLN A 109 9.38 -5.47 1.57
C GLN A 109 8.36 -4.39 1.28
N ILE A 110 7.74 -3.85 2.34
CA ILE A 110 6.70 -2.83 2.22
C ILE A 110 7.00 -1.66 3.13
N SER A 111 6.77 -0.45 2.61
CA SER A 111 6.62 0.74 3.43
C SER A 111 5.33 1.47 3.09
N ILE A 112 4.73 2.11 4.08
CA ILE A 112 3.52 2.92 3.94
C ILE A 112 3.83 4.31 4.48
N ASN A 113 3.70 5.33 3.63
CA ASN A 113 4.00 6.72 3.98
C ASN A 113 5.39 6.87 4.63
N GLY A 114 6.38 6.18 4.08
CA GLY A 114 7.78 6.23 4.55
C GLY A 114 8.08 5.39 5.81
N LYS A 115 7.11 4.64 6.34
CA LYS A 115 7.31 3.74 7.50
C LYS A 115 7.24 2.30 7.06
N ASN A 116 8.21 1.49 7.49
CA ASN A 116 8.21 0.07 7.16
C ASN A 116 7.00 -0.65 7.77
N ALA A 117 6.49 -1.60 7.00
CA ALA A 117 5.44 -2.53 7.40
C ALA A 117 5.95 -3.97 7.30
N ASN A 118 5.14 -4.92 7.73
CA ASN A 118 5.41 -6.34 7.49
C ASN A 118 5.42 -6.64 5.98
N ASP A 119 6.28 -7.55 5.56
CA ASP A 119 6.33 -8.03 4.18
C ASP A 119 4.98 -8.65 3.78
N SER A 120 4.59 -8.48 2.53
CA SER A 120 3.37 -9.08 1.98
C SER A 120 3.59 -9.55 0.55
N LYS A 121 3.81 -10.84 0.41
CA LYS A 121 3.87 -11.51 -0.90
C LYS A 121 2.52 -11.43 -1.61
N GLU A 122 1.44 -11.58 -0.87
CA GLU A 122 0.07 -11.57 -1.42
C GLU A 122 -0.29 -10.22 -2.04
N LEU A 123 0.06 -9.12 -1.37
CA LEU A 123 -0.17 -7.77 -1.92
C LEU A 123 0.67 -7.54 -3.18
N MET A 124 1.95 -7.92 -3.13
CA MET A 124 2.83 -7.79 -4.28
C MET A 124 2.32 -8.61 -5.47
N LEU A 125 1.93 -9.87 -5.27
CA LEU A 125 1.41 -10.73 -6.33
C LEU A 125 0.10 -10.20 -6.92
N LEU A 126 -0.79 -9.67 -6.07
CA LEU A 126 -2.05 -9.05 -6.50
C LEU A 126 -1.80 -7.88 -7.46
N ILE A 127 -0.83 -7.02 -7.14
CA ILE A 127 -0.48 -5.87 -8.00
C ILE A 127 0.23 -6.37 -9.27
N LYS A 128 1.18 -7.28 -9.17
CA LYS A 128 1.88 -7.85 -10.32
C LYS A 128 0.94 -8.49 -11.34
N ASP A 129 -0.02 -9.26 -10.88
CA ASP A 129 -1.03 -9.88 -11.72
C ASP A 129 -1.84 -8.81 -12.50
N LYS A 130 -2.19 -7.70 -11.82
CA LYS A 130 -2.94 -6.61 -12.45
C LYS A 130 -2.15 -5.84 -13.52
N ILE A 131 -0.85 -5.65 -13.29
CA ILE A 131 0.04 -4.95 -14.25
C ILE A 131 0.60 -5.89 -15.33
N GLY A 132 0.25 -7.17 -15.32
CA GLY A 132 0.68 -8.14 -16.32
C GLY A 132 2.14 -8.59 -16.19
N VAL A 133 2.75 -8.40 -15.03
CA VAL A 133 4.12 -8.83 -14.73
C VAL A 133 4.08 -10.25 -14.16
N THR A 134 4.69 -11.20 -14.87
CA THR A 134 4.76 -12.61 -14.44
C THR A 134 5.56 -12.73 -13.13
N PRO A 135 5.05 -13.44 -12.12
CA PRO A 135 5.85 -13.75 -10.94
C PRO A 135 7.02 -14.67 -11.35
N ASN A 136 8.23 -14.24 -11.08
CA ASN A 136 9.42 -15.10 -11.17
C ASN A 136 9.46 -16.07 -9.99
#